data_3e1eb8ca183223afa428f982d447d071
#
_entry.id   3e1eb8ca183223afa428f982d447d071
#
_cell.length_a   1.000
_cell.length_b   1.000
_cell.length_c   1.000
_cell.angle_alpha   90.00
_cell.angle_beta   90.00
_cell.angle_gamma   90.00
#
_symmetry.space_group_name_H-M   'P 1'
#
loop_
_entity.id
_entity.type
_entity.pdbx_description
1 polymer ?
#
loop_
_entity_poly.entity_id
_entity_poly.type
_entity_poly.pdbx_seq_one_letter_code
_entity_poly.pdbx_strand_id
1 'polypeptide(L)'
;HVFDAFTDPELRYRMRYVDLVVNPHVKEVFMKRTKLFTAMRTFFNEAGYMEVETPVLQSIPGGAAARPFITHHNSLDIPLYMRIANELYLKRLIVGGFDGVYEFSKNFRNEGMDRTHNPEFTAMEIYVAYKDYNWMMEMTENLLEYCANQVNGTTEATFGEHKVNFKAPYARVTMTDAIKQFTGFDITGKSEDELREAAKSMGIEVNDTMGKGKLIDEIFGEKCEGNFIQPTFITDYPKEMSPLCKSHRENPELTERFELMVCGKEIANAYSELNDPIDQRERFENQMALAEKGDDEANGIIDEDFLRALEYGMPPTSGLGIGMDRLIMFLTNNQSIQEVLFFPQMRPEKKGPELTEDEKHIIEILKANEGISIGDLKIKSELSGKKWDAASKGLSKHGLMRVVADGENKIAEYLGK
;
A
#
# COMPACT_ATOMS: atom_id res chain seq x y z
N HIS A 1 -12.76 -32.38 22.72
CA HIS A 1 -12.57 -31.57 21.51
C HIS A 1 -12.04 -30.21 21.97
N VAL A 2 -10.77 -29.98 21.77
CA VAL A 2 -10.20 -28.64 21.80
C VAL A 2 -10.92 -27.93 20.64
N PHE A 3 -11.68 -26.90 20.94
CA PHE A 3 -12.15 -25.99 19.91
C PHE A 3 -10.88 -25.48 19.23
N ASP A 4 -10.65 -25.84 17.98
CA ASP A 4 -9.61 -25.21 17.19
C ASP A 4 -9.95 -23.72 17.19
N ALA A 5 -9.10 -22.97 17.90
CA ALA A 5 -9.26 -21.53 17.90
C ALA A 5 -9.24 -21.10 16.44
N PHE A 6 -10.20 -20.26 16.03
CA PHE A 6 -10.30 -19.73 14.67
C PHE A 6 -9.13 -18.76 14.44
N THR A 7 -7.95 -19.34 14.17
CA THR A 7 -6.65 -18.66 14.18
C THR A 7 -6.02 -18.54 12.80
N ASP A 8 -6.46 -19.35 11.82
CA ASP A 8 -5.95 -19.30 10.45
C ASP A 8 -6.23 -17.91 9.84
N PRO A 9 -5.21 -17.11 9.48
CA PRO A 9 -5.39 -15.76 8.99
C PRO A 9 -6.26 -15.70 7.73
N GLU A 10 -6.10 -16.65 6.80
CA GLU A 10 -6.88 -16.64 5.57
C GLU A 10 -8.37 -16.85 5.84
N LEU A 11 -8.71 -17.82 6.69
CA LEU A 11 -10.09 -18.06 7.10
C LEU A 11 -10.67 -16.87 7.88
N ARG A 12 -9.90 -16.27 8.79
CA ARG A 12 -10.29 -15.09 9.55
C ARG A 12 -10.64 -13.90 8.62
N TYR A 13 -9.83 -13.66 7.60
CA TYR A 13 -10.09 -12.57 6.67
C TYR A 13 -11.27 -12.83 5.74
N ARG A 14 -11.45 -14.08 5.28
CA ARG A 14 -12.60 -14.48 4.44
C ARG A 14 -13.91 -14.50 5.20
N MET A 15 -13.88 -14.90 6.47
CA MET A 15 -15.04 -14.97 7.35
C MET A 15 -14.92 -13.99 8.51
N ARG A 16 -14.63 -12.71 8.22
CA ARG A 16 -14.42 -11.67 9.23
C ARG A 16 -15.58 -11.57 10.23
N TYR A 17 -16.81 -11.83 9.79
CA TYR A 17 -17.99 -11.86 10.65
C TYR A 17 -17.92 -12.96 11.73
N VAL A 18 -17.30 -14.09 11.43
CA VAL A 18 -17.02 -15.15 12.43
C VAL A 18 -15.85 -14.73 13.32
N ASP A 19 -14.77 -14.21 12.74
CA ASP A 19 -13.59 -13.72 13.45
C ASP A 19 -13.97 -12.66 14.50
N LEU A 20 -14.84 -11.72 14.16
CA LEU A 20 -15.35 -10.70 15.08
C LEU A 20 -16.17 -11.27 16.25
N VAL A 21 -16.79 -12.43 16.10
CA VAL A 21 -17.56 -13.10 17.16
C VAL A 21 -16.63 -13.88 18.08
N VAL A 22 -15.68 -14.65 17.52
CA VAL A 22 -14.87 -15.58 18.30
C VAL A 22 -13.58 -14.98 18.82
N ASN A 23 -13.10 -13.89 18.24
CA ASN A 23 -11.87 -13.17 18.60
C ASN A 23 -12.18 -11.73 19.04
N PRO A 24 -12.57 -11.48 20.29
CA PRO A 24 -13.00 -10.15 20.78
C PRO A 24 -11.95 -9.04 20.55
N HIS A 25 -10.65 -9.37 20.62
CA HIS A 25 -9.55 -8.42 20.39
C HIS A 25 -9.57 -7.82 18.98
N VAL A 26 -10.13 -8.52 17.99
CA VAL A 26 -10.28 -8.00 16.62
C VAL A 26 -11.26 -6.82 16.59
N LYS A 27 -12.34 -6.88 17.38
CA LYS A 27 -13.27 -5.72 17.52
C LYS A 27 -12.56 -4.48 18.07
N GLU A 28 -11.65 -4.66 19.03
CA GLU A 28 -10.93 -3.54 19.65
C GLU A 28 -10.08 -2.78 18.62
N VAL A 29 -9.48 -3.47 17.66
CA VAL A 29 -8.72 -2.86 16.57
C VAL A 29 -9.61 -1.90 15.78
N PHE A 30 -10.81 -2.33 15.39
CA PHE A 30 -11.74 -1.51 14.62
C PHE A 30 -12.37 -0.39 15.44
N MET A 31 -12.61 -0.59 16.74
CA MET A 31 -13.02 0.49 17.63
C MET A 31 -11.94 1.56 17.77
N LYS A 32 -10.67 1.18 17.87
CA LYS A 32 -9.53 2.11 17.87
C LYS A 32 -9.39 2.82 16.52
N ARG A 33 -9.63 2.12 15.41
CA ARG A 33 -9.66 2.74 14.08
C ARG A 33 -10.72 3.85 14.03
N THR A 34 -11.93 3.61 14.48
CA THR A 34 -12.99 4.63 14.55
C THR A 34 -12.60 5.81 15.44
N LYS A 35 -11.98 5.54 16.60
CA LYS A 35 -11.46 6.60 17.48
C LYS A 35 -10.41 7.46 16.81
N LEU A 36 -9.50 6.86 16.02
CA LEU A 36 -8.48 7.58 15.25
C LEU A 36 -9.11 8.58 14.28
N PHE A 37 -10.10 8.15 13.48
CA PHE A 37 -10.82 9.04 12.58
C PHE A 37 -11.52 10.17 13.31
N THR A 38 -12.17 9.88 14.42
CA THR A 38 -12.84 10.89 15.24
C THR A 38 -11.83 11.89 15.81
N ALA A 39 -10.70 11.42 16.32
CA ALA A 39 -9.65 12.28 16.88
C ALA A 39 -9.08 13.23 15.81
N MET A 40 -8.77 12.75 14.60
CA MET A 40 -8.28 13.59 13.52
C MET A 40 -9.32 14.64 13.10
N ARG A 41 -10.58 14.25 12.95
CA ARG A 41 -11.66 15.20 12.64
C ARG A 41 -11.78 16.30 13.70
N THR A 42 -11.74 15.92 14.97
CA THR A 42 -11.77 16.88 16.08
C THR A 42 -10.60 17.86 15.96
N PHE A 43 -9.39 17.36 15.78
CA PHE A 43 -8.19 18.18 15.67
C PHE A 43 -8.29 19.21 14.52
N PHE A 44 -8.71 18.77 13.34
CA PHE A 44 -8.83 19.64 12.18
C PHE A 44 -10.01 20.62 12.26
N ASN A 45 -11.15 20.18 12.78
CA ASN A 45 -12.32 21.04 12.95
C ASN A 45 -12.09 22.14 13.99
N GLU A 46 -11.38 21.83 15.07
CA GLU A 46 -10.97 22.83 16.07
C GLU A 46 -9.98 23.85 15.51
N ALA A 47 -9.16 23.45 14.51
CA ALA A 47 -8.30 24.36 13.77
C ALA A 47 -9.03 25.18 12.69
N GLY A 48 -10.32 24.93 12.48
CA GLY A 48 -11.15 25.64 11.50
C GLY A 48 -11.06 25.12 10.07
N TYR A 49 -10.50 23.93 9.86
CA TYR A 49 -10.42 23.31 8.53
C TYR A 49 -11.70 22.54 8.19
N MET A 50 -12.03 22.48 6.91
CA MET A 50 -13.28 21.90 6.42
C MET A 50 -13.06 20.51 5.82
N GLU A 51 -13.85 19.52 6.28
CA GLU A 51 -13.92 18.21 5.62
C GLU A 51 -14.70 18.34 4.30
N VAL A 52 -14.13 17.81 3.23
CA VAL A 52 -14.70 17.85 1.89
C VAL A 52 -14.70 16.47 1.25
N GLU A 53 -15.47 16.34 0.16
CA GLU A 53 -15.47 15.15 -0.70
C GLU A 53 -15.15 15.57 -2.13
N THR A 54 -14.25 14.83 -2.76
CA THR A 54 -13.84 15.03 -4.15
C THR A 54 -14.13 13.77 -4.99
N PRO A 55 -14.12 13.86 -6.34
CA PRO A 55 -14.55 12.75 -7.18
C PRO A 55 -13.70 11.49 -7.01
N VAL A 56 -14.36 10.34 -6.85
CA VAL A 56 -13.75 9.01 -6.93
C VAL A 56 -13.51 8.61 -8.39
N LEU A 57 -14.48 8.90 -9.27
CA LEU A 57 -14.36 8.67 -10.71
C LEU A 57 -13.78 9.92 -11.36
N GLN A 58 -12.63 9.76 -12.01
CA GLN A 58 -11.88 10.87 -12.59
C GLN A 58 -11.66 10.65 -14.09
N SER A 59 -11.67 11.74 -14.86
CA SER A 59 -11.38 11.69 -16.30
C SER A 59 -9.90 11.49 -16.58
N ILE A 60 -9.03 11.95 -15.67
CA ILE A 60 -7.57 11.86 -15.75
C ILE A 60 -7.07 11.40 -14.39
N PRO A 61 -6.32 10.29 -14.32
CA PRO A 61 -5.66 9.91 -13.07
C PRO A 61 -4.48 10.85 -12.80
N GLY A 62 -4.29 11.24 -11.55
CA GLY A 62 -3.19 12.15 -11.19
C GLY A 62 -2.99 12.26 -9.68
N GLY A 63 -1.95 12.97 -9.27
CA GLY A 63 -1.60 13.20 -7.86
C GLY A 63 -0.73 12.13 -7.23
N ALA A 64 -0.40 11.05 -7.94
CA ALA A 64 0.52 10.00 -7.48
C ALA A 64 1.11 9.23 -8.67
N ALA A 65 2.19 8.51 -8.44
CA ALA A 65 2.72 7.52 -9.35
C ALA A 65 2.11 6.14 -9.00
N ALA A 66 1.11 5.70 -9.77
CA ALA A 66 0.44 4.43 -9.56
C ALA A 66 -0.41 4.03 -10.77
N ARG A 67 -0.67 2.74 -10.92
CA ARG A 67 -1.58 2.24 -11.97
C ARG A 67 -3.04 2.37 -11.54
N PRO A 68 -3.91 3.04 -12.32
CA PRO A 68 -5.32 3.18 -11.99
C PRO A 68 -6.14 1.93 -12.34
N PHE A 69 -7.27 1.75 -11.64
CA PHE A 69 -8.36 0.92 -12.15
C PHE A 69 -9.14 1.74 -13.19
N ILE A 70 -9.42 1.14 -14.32
CA ILE A 70 -10.16 1.76 -15.42
C ILE A 70 -11.58 1.19 -15.46
N THR A 71 -12.57 2.06 -15.56
CA THR A 71 -13.97 1.69 -15.76
C THR A 71 -14.56 2.43 -16.95
N HIS A 72 -15.81 2.13 -17.31
CA HIS A 72 -16.49 2.70 -18.46
C HIS A 72 -17.81 3.35 -18.06
N HIS A 73 -18.04 4.59 -18.49
CA HIS A 73 -19.30 5.29 -18.32
C HIS A 73 -20.22 5.01 -19.51
N ASN A 74 -21.19 4.10 -19.33
CA ASN A 74 -22.00 3.59 -20.44
C ASN A 74 -22.77 4.65 -21.23
N SER A 75 -23.39 5.62 -20.56
CA SER A 75 -24.22 6.64 -21.25
C SER A 75 -23.40 7.70 -21.98
N LEU A 76 -22.16 7.94 -21.57
CA LEU A 76 -21.26 8.90 -22.23
C LEU A 76 -20.29 8.22 -23.19
N ASP A 77 -20.20 6.89 -23.13
CA ASP A 77 -19.26 6.06 -23.91
C ASP A 77 -17.79 6.52 -23.75
N ILE A 78 -17.38 6.79 -22.49
CA ILE A 78 -16.02 7.23 -22.16
C ILE A 78 -15.39 6.37 -21.08
N PRO A 79 -14.05 6.20 -21.09
CA PRO A 79 -13.33 5.63 -19.96
C PRO A 79 -13.31 6.62 -18.79
N LEU A 80 -13.39 6.08 -17.57
CA LEU A 80 -13.13 6.80 -16.33
C LEU A 80 -12.12 6.01 -15.51
N TYR A 81 -11.43 6.71 -14.63
CA TYR A 81 -10.41 6.14 -13.75
C TYR A 81 -10.85 6.27 -12.30
N MET A 82 -10.70 5.18 -11.53
CA MET A 82 -10.82 5.29 -10.09
C MET A 82 -9.59 6.03 -9.55
N ARG A 83 -9.80 7.02 -8.69
CA ARG A 83 -8.72 7.89 -8.22
C ARG A 83 -7.59 7.12 -7.58
N ILE A 84 -6.36 7.47 -7.90
CA ILE A 84 -5.13 7.01 -7.25
C ILE A 84 -4.72 7.92 -6.09
N ALA A 85 -5.15 9.19 -6.14
CA ALA A 85 -5.02 10.24 -5.13
C ALA A 85 -6.10 11.30 -5.33
N ASN A 86 -6.34 12.13 -4.34
CA ASN A 86 -7.30 13.24 -4.36
C ASN A 86 -6.62 14.62 -4.37
N GLU A 87 -5.30 14.68 -4.37
CA GLU A 87 -4.46 15.86 -4.27
C GLU A 87 -4.87 17.00 -5.22
N LEU A 88 -4.95 16.71 -6.52
CA LEU A 88 -5.18 17.76 -7.51
C LEU A 88 -6.58 18.42 -7.38
N TYR A 89 -7.55 17.71 -6.85
CA TYR A 89 -8.88 18.28 -6.57
C TYR A 89 -8.87 19.11 -5.28
N LEU A 90 -8.17 18.68 -4.25
CA LEU A 90 -8.03 19.45 -3.01
C LEU A 90 -7.27 20.76 -3.23
N LYS A 91 -6.24 20.77 -4.07
CA LYS A 91 -5.55 21.99 -4.50
C LYS A 91 -6.47 22.95 -5.25
N ARG A 92 -7.37 22.45 -6.11
CA ARG A 92 -8.39 23.30 -6.76
C ARG A 92 -9.32 23.98 -5.77
N LEU A 93 -9.63 23.33 -4.62
CA LEU A 93 -10.42 23.97 -3.57
C LEU A 93 -9.65 25.10 -2.87
N ILE A 94 -8.34 24.96 -2.70
CA ILE A 94 -7.48 26.04 -2.21
C ILE A 94 -7.48 27.23 -3.22
N VAL A 95 -7.37 26.97 -4.52
CA VAL A 95 -7.55 27.98 -5.56
C VAL A 95 -8.94 28.66 -5.44
N GLY A 96 -9.96 27.88 -5.08
CA GLY A 96 -11.33 28.35 -4.83
C GLY A 96 -11.50 29.22 -3.58
N GLY A 97 -10.43 29.42 -2.78
CA GLY A 97 -10.40 30.35 -1.66
C GLY A 97 -10.64 29.73 -0.27
N PHE A 98 -10.58 28.40 -0.12
CA PHE A 98 -10.61 27.79 1.20
C PHE A 98 -9.24 27.92 1.89
N ASP A 99 -9.23 28.26 3.17
CA ASP A 99 -8.01 28.37 3.97
C ASP A 99 -7.40 27.03 4.33
N GLY A 100 -8.25 26.02 4.52
CA GLY A 100 -7.82 24.65 4.79
C GLY A 100 -8.93 23.64 4.53
N VAL A 101 -8.61 22.59 3.79
CA VAL A 101 -9.53 21.49 3.46
C VAL A 101 -8.87 20.16 3.73
N TYR A 102 -9.64 19.18 4.19
CA TYR A 102 -9.17 17.81 4.36
C TYR A 102 -10.21 16.78 3.91
N GLU A 103 -9.74 15.61 3.53
CA GLU A 103 -10.58 14.50 3.09
C GLU A 103 -10.03 13.18 3.61
N PHE A 104 -10.92 12.34 4.17
CA PHE A 104 -10.63 10.91 4.33
C PHE A 104 -11.10 10.20 3.08
N SER A 105 -10.16 9.71 2.29
CA SER A 105 -10.45 9.20 0.96
C SER A 105 -10.10 7.72 0.82
N LYS A 106 -10.97 6.98 0.13
CA LYS A 106 -10.59 5.72 -0.48
C LYS A 106 -9.86 6.02 -1.79
N ASN A 107 -8.62 5.54 -1.89
CA ASN A 107 -7.82 5.59 -3.10
C ASN A 107 -7.59 4.17 -3.61
N PHE A 108 -7.37 4.03 -4.92
CA PHE A 108 -7.37 2.75 -5.61
C PHE A 108 -6.10 2.64 -6.46
N ARG A 109 -5.30 1.61 -6.22
CA ARG A 109 -4.08 1.33 -7.00
C ARG A 109 -4.11 -0.11 -7.50
N ASN A 110 -4.06 -0.28 -8.82
CA ASN A 110 -4.13 -1.58 -9.48
C ASN A 110 -2.76 -2.25 -9.50
N GLU A 111 -2.29 -2.59 -8.32
CA GLU A 111 -0.95 -3.12 -8.06
C GLU A 111 -1.02 -4.40 -7.21
N GLY A 112 0.15 -4.94 -6.83
CA GLY A 112 0.24 -6.13 -6.02
C GLY A 112 -0.35 -5.97 -4.61
N MET A 113 -0.72 -7.09 -4.01
CA MET A 113 -1.20 -7.18 -2.63
C MET A 113 -0.15 -7.87 -1.77
N ASP A 114 0.17 -7.26 -0.63
CA ASP A 114 1.07 -7.82 0.37
C ASP A 114 0.61 -7.47 1.79
N ARG A 115 1.50 -7.61 2.78
CA ARG A 115 1.19 -7.28 4.17
C ARG A 115 0.97 -5.79 4.43
N THR A 116 1.41 -4.92 3.55
CA THR A 116 1.38 -3.46 3.69
C THR A 116 0.57 -2.75 2.61
N HIS A 117 0.17 -3.47 1.56
CA HIS A 117 -0.54 -2.95 0.41
C HIS A 117 -1.85 -3.70 0.15
N ASN A 118 -2.92 -2.94 -0.04
CA ASN A 118 -4.23 -3.41 -0.49
C ASN A 118 -4.67 -2.54 -1.68
N PRO A 119 -5.32 -3.09 -2.72
CA PRO A 119 -5.68 -2.33 -3.93
C PRO A 119 -6.58 -1.13 -3.67
N GLU A 120 -7.38 -1.16 -2.63
CA GLU A 120 -8.06 0.00 -2.07
C GLU A 120 -7.59 0.23 -0.63
N PHE A 121 -7.30 1.47 -0.31
CA PHE A 121 -6.81 1.88 1.00
C PHE A 121 -7.37 3.24 1.39
N THR A 122 -7.26 3.59 2.66
CA THR A 122 -7.73 4.88 3.16
C THR A 122 -6.54 5.78 3.42
N ALA A 123 -6.56 6.97 2.81
CA ALA A 123 -5.67 8.07 3.14
C ALA A 123 -6.46 9.23 3.74
N MET A 124 -5.81 10.02 4.58
CA MET A 124 -6.26 11.34 4.96
C MET A 124 -5.33 12.36 4.30
N GLU A 125 -5.90 13.27 3.53
CA GLU A 125 -5.13 14.37 2.96
C GLU A 125 -5.68 15.71 3.44
N ILE A 126 -4.77 16.65 3.75
CA ILE A 126 -5.09 18.01 4.18
C ILE A 126 -4.20 19.00 3.43
N TYR A 127 -4.78 20.12 3.01
CA TYR A 127 -4.10 21.23 2.35
C TYR A 127 -4.46 22.51 3.07
N VAL A 128 -3.44 23.30 3.44
CA VAL A 128 -3.61 24.53 4.21
C VAL A 128 -2.86 25.67 3.54
N ALA A 129 -3.63 26.73 3.19
CA ALA A 129 -3.11 27.93 2.57
C ALA A 129 -2.21 28.73 3.53
N TYR A 130 -1.22 29.44 2.97
CA TYR A 130 -0.26 30.28 3.67
C TYR A 130 0.60 29.55 4.71
N LYS A 131 0.83 28.27 4.47
CA LYS A 131 1.72 27.39 5.27
C LYS A 131 2.78 26.76 4.37
N ASP A 132 3.86 26.33 5.00
CA ASP A 132 4.97 25.60 4.35
C ASP A 132 5.23 24.26 5.03
N TYR A 133 6.17 23.49 4.50
CA TYR A 133 6.49 22.15 5.00
C TYR A 133 7.06 22.15 6.43
N ASN A 134 7.70 23.23 6.87
CA ASN A 134 8.18 23.33 8.25
C ASN A 134 7.03 23.40 9.24
N TRP A 135 6.04 24.25 8.96
CA TRP A 135 4.81 24.31 9.73
C TRP A 135 4.06 22.96 9.68
N MET A 136 4.08 22.29 8.53
CA MET A 136 3.41 21.00 8.36
C MET A 136 4.09 19.91 9.18
N MET A 137 5.40 19.91 9.36
CA MET A 137 6.10 18.99 10.28
C MET A 137 5.60 19.18 11.71
N GLU A 138 5.53 20.43 12.21
CA GLU A 138 5.02 20.73 13.56
C GLU A 138 3.56 20.32 13.73
N MET A 139 2.73 20.58 12.74
CA MET A 139 1.33 20.16 12.76
C MET A 139 1.20 18.63 12.78
N THR A 140 2.01 17.92 11.98
CA THR A 140 1.99 16.47 11.89
C THR A 140 2.40 15.82 13.21
N GLU A 141 3.48 16.25 13.84
CA GLU A 141 3.91 15.69 15.12
C GLU A 141 2.88 15.95 16.24
N ASN A 142 2.29 17.15 16.29
CA ASN A 142 1.21 17.47 17.24
C ASN A 142 -0.06 16.65 16.98
N LEU A 143 -0.45 16.46 15.73
CA LEU A 143 -1.59 15.63 15.33
C LEU A 143 -1.40 14.18 15.77
N LEU A 144 -0.24 13.58 15.49
CA LEU A 144 0.01 12.18 15.81
C LEU A 144 0.15 11.94 17.31
N GLU A 145 0.77 12.86 18.06
CA GLU A 145 0.78 12.82 19.51
C GLU A 145 -0.64 12.87 20.09
N TYR A 146 -1.47 13.80 19.60
CA TYR A 146 -2.87 13.91 19.99
C TYR A 146 -3.65 12.62 19.69
N CYS A 147 -3.53 12.09 18.46
CA CYS A 147 -4.22 10.89 18.06
C CYS A 147 -3.79 9.65 18.87
N ALA A 148 -2.49 9.47 19.13
CA ALA A 148 -1.99 8.38 19.96
C ALA A 148 -2.60 8.43 21.37
N ASN A 149 -2.63 9.61 22.00
CA ASN A 149 -3.25 9.81 23.30
C ASN A 149 -4.76 9.51 23.27
N GLN A 150 -5.49 9.96 22.24
CA GLN A 150 -6.93 9.70 22.14
C GLN A 150 -7.24 8.21 21.92
N VAL A 151 -6.44 7.50 21.13
CA VAL A 151 -6.67 6.09 20.80
C VAL A 151 -6.24 5.15 21.90
N ASN A 152 -5.04 5.38 22.48
CA ASN A 152 -4.41 4.46 23.44
C ASN A 152 -4.27 5.01 24.86
N GLY A 153 -4.54 6.29 25.10
CA GLY A 153 -4.29 6.95 26.39
C GLY A 153 -2.80 7.21 26.68
N THR A 154 -1.93 7.03 25.69
CA THR A 154 -0.49 7.22 25.78
C THR A 154 0.09 7.52 24.40
N THR A 155 1.25 8.17 24.36
CA THR A 155 2.02 8.39 23.11
C THR A 155 2.85 7.17 22.72
N GLU A 156 3.02 6.20 23.61
CA GLU A 156 3.79 4.99 23.34
C GLU A 156 2.92 3.94 22.64
N ALA A 157 3.49 3.30 21.64
CA ALA A 157 2.92 2.16 20.93
C ALA A 157 3.96 1.05 20.79
N THR A 158 3.49 -0.19 20.64
CA THR A 158 4.36 -1.32 20.29
C THR A 158 4.07 -1.72 18.85
N PHE A 159 5.10 -1.98 18.06
CA PHE A 159 4.96 -2.53 16.72
C PHE A 159 5.99 -3.64 16.50
N GLY A 160 5.52 -4.89 16.52
CA GLY A 160 6.40 -6.05 16.55
C GLY A 160 7.28 -6.05 17.80
N GLU A 161 8.58 -6.02 17.61
CA GLU A 161 9.57 -5.98 18.69
C GLU A 161 9.94 -4.55 19.12
N HIS A 162 9.47 -3.53 18.39
CA HIS A 162 9.85 -2.15 18.60
C HIS A 162 8.85 -1.41 19.50
N LYS A 163 9.37 -0.60 20.39
CA LYS A 163 8.61 0.43 21.09
C LYS A 163 8.76 1.76 20.37
N VAL A 164 7.65 2.36 20.02
CA VAL A 164 7.59 3.63 19.28
C VAL A 164 6.94 4.67 20.18
N ASN A 165 7.50 5.87 20.22
CA ASN A 165 6.94 6.98 20.96
C ASN A 165 6.53 8.12 20.00
N PHE A 166 5.24 8.39 19.91
CA PHE A 166 4.67 9.47 19.10
C PHE A 166 4.69 10.83 19.80
N LYS A 167 5.44 10.99 20.88
CA LYS A 167 5.59 12.28 21.56
C LYS A 167 6.46 13.24 20.74
N ALA A 168 5.97 14.43 20.48
CA ALA A 168 6.73 15.50 19.81
C ALA A 168 7.88 16.01 20.72
N PRO A 169 8.97 16.59 20.17
CA PRO A 169 9.27 16.71 18.73
C PRO A 169 9.92 15.46 18.13
N TYR A 170 9.74 15.26 16.81
CA TYR A 170 10.40 14.18 16.08
C TYR A 170 11.75 14.60 15.52
N ALA A 171 12.64 13.63 15.29
CA ALA A 171 13.91 13.88 14.63
C ALA A 171 13.68 14.32 13.16
N ARG A 172 14.60 15.14 12.64
CA ARG A 172 14.60 15.64 11.26
C ARG A 172 15.96 15.36 10.65
N VAL A 173 15.99 14.66 9.53
CA VAL A 173 17.20 14.25 8.81
C VAL A 173 16.99 14.51 7.32
N THR A 174 17.92 15.15 6.63
CA THR A 174 17.82 15.30 5.18
C THR A 174 18.07 13.96 4.48
N MET A 175 17.47 13.75 3.31
CA MET A 175 17.70 12.52 2.53
C MET A 175 19.18 12.36 2.20
N THR A 176 19.87 13.43 1.86
CA THR A 176 21.31 13.43 1.58
C THR A 176 22.13 12.98 2.79
N ASP A 177 21.82 13.52 3.97
CA ASP A 177 22.52 13.14 5.22
C ASP A 177 22.22 11.69 5.62
N ALA A 178 20.96 11.24 5.45
CA ALA A 178 20.59 9.85 5.71
C ALA A 178 21.39 8.89 4.82
N ILE A 179 21.43 9.12 3.51
CA ILE A 179 22.19 8.27 2.58
C ILE A 179 23.68 8.28 2.95
N LYS A 180 24.25 9.46 3.20
CA LYS A 180 25.65 9.59 3.59
C LYS A 180 25.97 8.88 4.91
N GLN A 181 25.07 8.97 5.89
CA GLN A 181 25.22 8.33 7.20
C GLN A 181 25.26 6.79 7.10
N PHE A 182 24.37 6.21 6.33
CA PHE A 182 24.20 4.74 6.29
C PHE A 182 25.02 4.06 5.19
N THR A 183 25.41 4.77 4.13
CA THR A 183 26.17 4.19 3.01
C THR A 183 27.59 4.72 2.88
N GLY A 184 27.90 5.87 3.50
CA GLY A 184 29.14 6.60 3.29
C GLY A 184 29.21 7.35 1.96
N PHE A 185 28.16 7.27 1.12
CA PHE A 185 28.10 7.87 -0.19
C PHE A 185 27.35 9.22 -0.17
N ASP A 186 27.98 10.27 -0.67
CA ASP A 186 27.38 11.59 -0.78
C ASP A 186 26.78 11.77 -2.18
N ILE A 187 25.46 11.90 -2.25
CA ILE A 187 24.73 12.07 -3.51
C ILE A 187 24.80 13.49 -4.10
N THR A 188 25.34 14.44 -3.36
CA THR A 188 25.36 15.85 -3.76
C THR A 188 26.14 16.04 -5.07
N GLY A 189 25.51 16.64 -6.08
CA GLY A 189 26.12 16.92 -7.37
C GLY A 189 26.46 15.69 -8.22
N LYS A 190 26.03 14.49 -7.83
CA LYS A 190 26.29 13.25 -8.58
C LYS A 190 25.46 13.15 -9.86
N SER A 191 26.09 12.66 -10.91
CA SER A 191 25.44 12.32 -12.17
C SER A 191 24.65 11.02 -12.04
N GLU A 192 23.75 10.77 -12.98
CA GLU A 192 22.98 9.53 -13.07
C GLU A 192 23.90 8.30 -13.15
N ASP A 193 24.98 8.37 -13.95
CA ASP A 193 25.94 7.27 -14.09
C ASP A 193 26.67 6.98 -12.77
N GLU A 194 27.13 8.03 -12.05
CA GLU A 194 27.76 7.86 -10.75
C GLU A 194 26.82 7.24 -9.70
N LEU A 195 25.55 7.63 -9.71
CA LEU A 195 24.53 7.05 -8.83
C LEU A 195 24.27 5.59 -9.19
N ARG A 196 24.20 5.26 -10.46
CA ARG A 196 24.00 3.89 -10.95
C ARG A 196 25.16 2.98 -10.59
N GLU A 197 26.38 3.45 -10.71
CA GLU A 197 27.57 2.71 -10.28
C GLU A 197 27.61 2.52 -8.77
N ALA A 198 27.27 3.56 -8.01
CA ALA A 198 27.18 3.48 -6.55
C ALA A 198 26.11 2.46 -6.12
N ALA A 199 24.92 2.49 -6.68
CA ALA A 199 23.86 1.55 -6.39
C ALA A 199 24.29 0.09 -6.69
N LYS A 200 24.91 -0.15 -7.84
CA LYS A 200 25.47 -1.47 -8.19
C LYS A 200 26.54 -1.93 -7.18
N SER A 201 27.42 -1.02 -6.77
CA SER A 201 28.46 -1.33 -5.77
C SER A 201 27.89 -1.70 -4.41
N MET A 202 26.72 -1.18 -4.07
CA MET A 202 25.99 -1.49 -2.85
C MET A 202 25.14 -2.77 -2.97
N GLY A 203 25.16 -3.46 -4.12
CA GLY A 203 24.37 -4.67 -4.39
C GLY A 203 22.90 -4.41 -4.67
N ILE A 204 22.54 -3.20 -5.10
CA ILE A 204 21.17 -2.83 -5.48
C ILE A 204 20.96 -3.18 -6.97
N GLU A 205 19.86 -3.86 -7.26
CA GLU A 205 19.48 -4.15 -8.65
C GLU A 205 18.98 -2.86 -9.33
N VAL A 206 19.66 -2.45 -10.39
CA VAL A 206 19.30 -1.28 -11.18
C VAL A 206 19.26 -1.62 -12.65
N ASN A 207 18.35 -1.01 -13.40
CA ASN A 207 18.23 -1.14 -14.84
C ASN A 207 18.53 0.19 -15.56
N ASP A 208 18.63 0.15 -16.89
CA ASP A 208 19.01 1.31 -17.69
C ASP A 208 17.87 2.34 -17.87
N THR A 209 16.64 2.01 -17.46
CA THR A 209 15.49 2.92 -17.52
C THR A 209 15.35 3.80 -16.26
N MET A 210 16.03 3.46 -15.17
CA MET A 210 16.00 4.22 -13.93
C MET A 210 16.75 5.55 -14.09
N GLY A 211 16.02 6.65 -13.98
CA GLY A 211 16.58 8.00 -13.92
C GLY A 211 17.20 8.33 -12.56
N LYS A 212 17.82 9.50 -12.45
CA LYS A 212 18.51 9.98 -11.24
C LYS A 212 17.64 9.90 -9.98
N GLY A 213 16.39 10.35 -10.04
CA GLY A 213 15.46 10.30 -8.90
C GLY A 213 15.21 8.87 -8.42
N LYS A 214 14.91 7.96 -9.33
CA LYS A 214 14.66 6.55 -9.00
C LYS A 214 15.89 5.86 -8.41
N LEU A 215 17.08 6.15 -8.91
CA LEU A 215 18.33 5.61 -8.36
C LEU A 215 18.57 6.05 -6.91
N ILE A 216 18.29 7.31 -6.59
CA ILE A 216 18.39 7.83 -5.22
C ILE A 216 17.37 7.17 -4.31
N ASP A 217 16.14 7.00 -4.80
CA ASP A 217 15.03 6.32 -4.10
C ASP A 217 15.39 4.87 -3.75
N GLU A 218 15.91 4.11 -4.70
CA GLU A 218 16.37 2.74 -4.48
C GLU A 218 17.53 2.66 -3.46
N ILE A 219 18.49 3.59 -3.51
CA ILE A 219 19.58 3.63 -2.54
C ILE A 219 19.02 3.91 -1.13
N PHE A 220 18.11 4.87 -1.00
CA PHE A 220 17.49 5.20 0.28
C PHE A 220 16.65 4.04 0.80
N GLY A 221 15.75 3.47 -0.01
CA GLY A 221 14.87 2.37 0.38
C GLY A 221 15.65 1.14 0.85
N GLU A 222 16.64 0.71 0.09
CA GLU A 222 17.40 -0.51 0.38
C GLU A 222 18.42 -0.35 1.54
N LYS A 223 18.97 0.84 1.75
CA LYS A 223 20.09 1.03 2.69
C LYS A 223 19.78 1.89 3.91
N CYS A 224 18.77 2.74 3.83
CA CYS A 224 18.53 3.75 4.87
C CYS A 224 17.21 3.55 5.60
N GLU A 225 16.12 3.30 4.87
CA GLU A 225 14.75 3.33 5.36
C GLU A 225 14.54 2.47 6.60
N GLY A 226 15.03 1.23 6.59
CA GLY A 226 14.88 0.26 7.68
C GLY A 226 15.53 0.66 9.00
N ASN A 227 16.38 1.68 9.01
CA ASN A 227 17.07 2.13 10.22
C ASN A 227 16.25 3.13 11.07
N PHE A 228 15.20 3.71 10.51
CA PHE A 228 14.37 4.71 11.20
C PHE A 228 13.24 4.04 11.99
N ILE A 229 13.54 3.68 13.24
CA ILE A 229 12.57 3.02 14.14
C ILE A 229 11.64 4.04 14.79
N GLN A 230 12.17 5.11 15.38
CA GLN A 230 11.38 6.18 15.98
C GLN A 230 10.87 7.14 14.90
N PRO A 231 9.73 7.82 15.12
CA PRO A 231 9.22 8.82 14.19
C PRO A 231 10.30 9.81 13.78
N THR A 232 10.64 9.83 12.50
CA THR A 232 11.71 10.68 11.95
C THR A 232 11.25 11.26 10.62
N PHE A 233 11.31 12.58 10.51
CA PHE A 233 11.10 13.25 9.24
C PHE A 233 12.37 13.15 8.38
N ILE A 234 12.22 12.58 7.20
CA ILE A 234 13.23 12.64 6.14
C ILE A 234 12.86 13.82 5.26
N THR A 235 13.75 14.79 5.12
CA THR A 235 13.47 16.08 4.47
C THR A 235 14.31 16.30 3.23
N ASP A 236 13.93 17.30 2.44
CA ASP A 236 14.72 17.87 1.35
C ASP A 236 15.04 16.86 0.26
N TYR A 237 13.97 16.28 -0.29
CA TYR A 237 14.03 15.30 -1.38
C TYR A 237 14.53 15.93 -2.69
N PRO A 238 15.30 15.18 -3.51
CA PRO A 238 15.66 15.64 -4.84
C PRO A 238 14.45 16.02 -5.70
N LYS A 239 14.64 17.05 -6.53
CA LYS A 239 13.57 17.60 -7.40
C LYS A 239 12.99 16.55 -8.34
N GLU A 240 13.83 15.66 -8.85
CA GLU A 240 13.44 14.60 -9.79
C GLU A 240 12.45 13.58 -9.20
N MET A 241 12.42 13.44 -7.86
CA MET A 241 11.53 12.54 -7.14
C MET A 241 10.18 13.17 -6.79
N SER A 242 9.99 14.47 -7.05
CA SER A 242 8.95 15.25 -6.40
C SER A 242 8.24 16.20 -7.37
N PRO A 243 7.44 15.69 -8.34
CA PRO A 243 6.88 16.48 -9.45
C PRO A 243 5.85 17.53 -9.02
N LEU A 244 5.25 17.40 -7.83
CA LEU A 244 4.20 18.30 -7.33
C LEU A 244 4.70 19.21 -6.19
N CYS A 245 5.99 19.08 -5.82
CA CYS A 245 6.59 19.80 -4.71
C CYS A 245 7.27 21.08 -5.18
N LYS A 246 7.16 22.12 -4.36
CA LYS A 246 7.88 23.36 -4.57
C LYS A 246 9.39 23.16 -4.45
N SER A 247 10.18 23.79 -5.32
CA SER A 247 11.64 23.80 -5.19
C SER A 247 12.04 24.42 -3.85
N HIS A 248 13.08 23.86 -3.22
CA HIS A 248 13.59 24.33 -1.96
C HIS A 248 14.13 25.77 -2.10
N ARG A 249 13.82 26.63 -1.12
CA ARG A 249 14.11 28.08 -1.15
C ARG A 249 15.59 28.43 -1.22
N GLU A 250 16.46 27.53 -0.75
CA GLU A 250 17.92 27.76 -0.71
C GLU A 250 18.68 26.91 -1.75
N ASN A 251 18.12 25.77 -2.15
CA ASN A 251 18.75 24.87 -3.11
C ASN A 251 17.74 24.36 -4.14
N PRO A 252 17.72 24.88 -5.38
CA PRO A 252 16.73 24.50 -6.39
C PRO A 252 16.81 23.06 -6.91
N GLU A 253 17.88 22.33 -6.59
CA GLU A 253 18.01 20.89 -6.88
C GLU A 253 17.19 20.02 -5.93
N LEU A 254 16.74 20.58 -4.80
CA LEU A 254 15.94 19.94 -3.78
C LEU A 254 14.51 20.49 -3.78
N THR A 255 13.65 19.83 -3.01
CA THR A 255 12.26 20.26 -2.78
C THR A 255 11.97 20.42 -1.30
N GLU A 256 11.03 21.30 -0.97
CA GLU A 256 10.47 21.44 0.37
C GLU A 256 9.48 20.30 0.66
N ARG A 257 10.01 19.07 0.81
CA ARG A 257 9.26 17.83 1.05
C ARG A 257 9.79 17.10 2.26
N PHE A 258 8.89 16.44 2.96
CA PHE A 258 9.27 15.43 3.93
C PHE A 258 8.42 14.16 3.81
N GLU A 259 8.99 13.06 4.24
CA GLU A 259 8.24 11.84 4.60
C GLU A 259 8.48 11.54 6.08
N LEU A 260 7.45 11.05 6.75
CA LEU A 260 7.57 10.59 8.14
C LEU A 260 7.78 9.08 8.15
N MET A 261 8.95 8.66 8.59
CA MET A 261 9.34 7.26 8.71
C MET A 261 9.15 6.77 10.15
N VAL A 262 8.55 5.59 10.30
CA VAL A 262 8.41 4.87 11.58
C VAL A 262 8.61 3.38 11.33
N CYS A 263 9.51 2.74 12.06
CA CYS A 263 9.87 1.32 11.90
C CYS A 263 10.16 0.95 10.43
N GLY A 264 10.89 1.80 9.72
CA GLY A 264 11.25 1.58 8.32
C GLY A 264 10.05 1.64 7.37
N LYS A 265 9.00 2.40 7.71
CA LYS A 265 7.81 2.56 6.86
C LYS A 265 7.38 4.01 6.82
N GLU A 266 7.08 4.50 5.63
CA GLU A 266 6.43 5.79 5.45
C GLU A 266 5.01 5.76 6.02
N ILE A 267 4.71 6.70 6.93
CA ILE A 267 3.36 6.94 7.46
C ILE A 267 2.72 8.15 6.79
N ALA A 268 3.51 9.19 6.51
CA ALA A 268 3.05 10.46 5.99
C ALA A 268 4.03 11.01 4.97
N ASN A 269 3.49 11.74 3.99
CA ASN A 269 4.22 12.47 2.96
C ASN A 269 3.62 13.87 2.85
N ALA A 270 4.46 14.90 2.85
CA ALA A 270 4.03 16.28 2.83
C ALA A 270 5.06 17.20 2.17
N TYR A 271 4.58 18.32 1.65
CA TYR A 271 5.46 19.31 1.04
C TYR A 271 4.82 20.70 0.99
N SER A 272 5.67 21.70 0.74
CA SER A 272 5.20 22.98 0.20
C SER A 272 4.78 22.73 -1.25
N GLU A 273 3.56 23.12 -1.58
CA GLU A 273 2.95 22.82 -2.88
C GLU A 273 3.59 23.66 -4.01
N LEU A 274 3.88 23.01 -5.12
CA LEU A 274 4.24 23.70 -6.34
C LEU A 274 3.01 24.49 -6.84
N ASN A 275 3.13 25.82 -6.89
CA ASN A 275 2.04 26.72 -7.27
C ASN A 275 2.38 27.59 -8.49
N ASP A 276 3.53 27.39 -9.12
CA ASP A 276 3.90 28.01 -10.39
C ASP A 276 3.37 27.15 -11.57
N PRO A 277 2.43 27.63 -12.38
CA PRO A 277 1.87 26.84 -13.49
C PRO A 277 2.91 26.50 -14.57
N ILE A 278 3.96 27.32 -14.75
CA ILE A 278 5.01 27.09 -15.75
C ILE A 278 5.91 25.93 -15.28
N ASP A 279 6.44 26.00 -14.07
CA ASP A 279 7.25 24.90 -13.48
C ASP A 279 6.42 23.61 -13.39
N GLN A 280 5.15 23.70 -13.02
CA GLN A 280 4.27 22.52 -12.94
C GLN A 280 4.09 21.87 -14.32
N ARG A 281 3.92 22.63 -15.39
CA ARG A 281 3.83 22.12 -16.75
C ARG A 281 5.10 21.38 -17.15
N GLU A 282 6.26 22.00 -16.92
CA GLU A 282 7.57 21.36 -17.20
C GLU A 282 7.72 20.02 -16.46
N ARG A 283 7.27 19.95 -15.18
CA ARG A 283 7.31 18.70 -14.40
C ARG A 283 6.39 17.62 -14.99
N PHE A 284 5.20 17.99 -15.43
CA PHE A 284 4.29 17.05 -16.08
C PHE A 284 4.81 16.56 -17.43
N GLU A 285 5.43 17.44 -18.23
CA GLU A 285 6.06 17.06 -19.50
C GLU A 285 7.24 16.11 -19.28
N ASN A 286 8.04 16.33 -18.25
CA ASN A 286 9.13 15.42 -17.86
C ASN A 286 8.58 14.04 -17.43
N GLN A 287 7.50 14.01 -16.67
CA GLN A 287 6.83 12.75 -16.29
C GLN A 287 6.28 12.01 -17.50
N MET A 288 5.67 12.71 -18.44
CA MET A 288 5.17 12.13 -19.68
C MET A 288 6.31 11.52 -20.51
N ALA A 289 7.45 12.20 -20.58
CA ALA A 289 8.65 11.68 -21.26
C ALA A 289 9.23 10.42 -20.58
N LEU A 290 9.12 10.28 -19.26
CA LEU A 290 9.49 9.07 -18.53
C LEU A 290 8.51 7.93 -18.83
N ALA A 291 7.21 8.19 -18.87
CA ALA A 291 6.20 7.20 -19.25
C ALA A 291 6.41 6.66 -20.66
N GLU A 292 6.75 7.53 -21.62
CA GLU A 292 7.07 7.14 -23.00
C GLU A 292 8.33 6.24 -23.09
N LYS A 293 9.26 6.37 -22.14
CA LYS A 293 10.44 5.50 -22.04
C LYS A 293 10.17 4.16 -21.36
N GLY A 294 8.94 3.95 -20.90
CA GLY A 294 8.51 2.70 -20.28
C GLY A 294 8.52 2.72 -18.75
N ASP A 295 8.55 3.88 -18.12
CA ASP A 295 8.29 4.03 -16.68
C ASP A 295 6.78 3.91 -16.46
N ASP A 296 6.35 2.74 -16.00
CA ASP A 296 4.94 2.40 -15.78
C ASP A 296 4.31 3.18 -14.59
N GLU A 297 5.12 3.80 -13.75
CA GLU A 297 4.68 4.60 -12.60
C GLU A 297 4.51 6.08 -12.96
N ALA A 298 5.13 6.53 -14.07
CA ALA A 298 5.02 7.91 -14.51
C ALA A 298 3.67 8.20 -15.16
N ASN A 299 3.10 9.38 -14.89
CA ASN A 299 1.83 9.78 -15.49
C ASN A 299 2.02 10.22 -16.95
N GLY A 300 1.36 9.53 -17.87
CA GLY A 300 1.39 9.82 -19.31
C GLY A 300 0.36 10.85 -19.78
N ILE A 301 -0.37 11.52 -18.89
CA ILE A 301 -1.44 12.46 -19.25
C ILE A 301 -1.26 13.76 -18.45
N ILE A 302 -1.26 14.89 -19.14
CA ILE A 302 -1.22 16.22 -18.52
C ILE A 302 -2.64 16.65 -18.15
N ASP A 303 -2.85 17.04 -16.88
CA ASP A 303 -4.10 17.64 -16.42
C ASP A 303 -4.11 19.17 -16.72
N GLU A 304 -4.60 19.51 -17.91
CA GLU A 304 -4.68 20.91 -18.37
C GLU A 304 -5.67 21.74 -17.52
N ASP A 305 -6.68 21.13 -16.93
CA ASP A 305 -7.60 21.82 -16.04
C ASP A 305 -6.95 22.20 -14.70
N PHE A 306 -6.10 21.32 -14.18
CA PHE A 306 -5.30 21.65 -13.00
C PHE A 306 -4.30 22.78 -13.28
N LEU A 307 -3.60 22.75 -14.41
CA LEU A 307 -2.68 23.84 -14.80
C LEU A 307 -3.43 25.16 -14.92
N ARG A 308 -4.59 25.17 -15.57
CA ARG A 308 -5.45 26.35 -15.65
C ARG A 308 -5.90 26.85 -14.27
N ALA A 309 -6.19 25.94 -13.33
CA ALA A 309 -6.50 26.34 -11.97
C ALA A 309 -5.33 27.09 -11.31
N LEU A 310 -4.09 26.58 -11.49
CA LEU A 310 -2.89 27.28 -10.99
C LEU A 310 -2.68 28.67 -11.63
N GLU A 311 -3.07 28.85 -12.90
CA GLU A 311 -3.02 30.15 -13.59
C GLU A 311 -3.95 31.19 -12.95
N TYR A 312 -5.09 30.77 -12.36
CA TYR A 312 -5.94 31.67 -11.57
C TYR A 312 -5.31 32.09 -10.25
N GLY A 313 -4.34 31.33 -9.77
CA GLY A 313 -3.54 31.64 -8.59
C GLY A 313 -3.85 30.74 -7.41
N MET A 314 -2.93 29.86 -7.07
CA MET A 314 -2.95 29.13 -5.81
C MET A 314 -2.03 29.85 -4.82
N PRO A 315 -2.49 30.25 -3.62
CA PRO A 315 -1.60 30.82 -2.61
C PRO A 315 -0.54 29.81 -2.20
N PRO A 316 0.59 30.27 -1.58
CA PRO A 316 1.51 29.34 -0.93
C PRO A 316 0.75 28.38 -0.02
N THR A 317 0.94 27.09 -0.19
CA THR A 317 0.13 26.06 0.45
C THR A 317 1.02 24.90 0.87
N SER A 318 0.71 24.27 1.98
CA SER A 318 1.33 22.98 2.33
C SER A 318 0.27 21.89 2.39
N GLY A 319 0.59 20.75 1.80
CA GLY A 319 -0.24 19.56 1.82
C GLY A 319 0.41 18.41 2.58
N LEU A 320 -0.42 17.54 3.13
CA LEU A 320 0.01 16.34 3.87
C LEU A 320 -0.95 15.19 3.54
N GLY A 321 -0.37 14.05 3.21
CA GLY A 321 -1.09 12.77 3.14
C GLY A 321 -0.64 11.83 4.24
N ILE A 322 -1.59 11.18 4.92
CA ILE A 322 -1.34 10.14 5.94
C ILE A 322 -2.04 8.85 5.52
N GLY A 323 -1.29 7.75 5.46
CA GLY A 323 -1.85 6.41 5.29
C GLY A 323 -2.59 5.95 6.54
N MET A 324 -3.92 6.04 6.55
CA MET A 324 -4.75 5.72 7.74
C MET A 324 -4.65 4.26 8.14
N ASP A 325 -4.60 3.36 7.17
CA ASP A 325 -4.47 1.92 7.43
C ASP A 325 -3.11 1.62 8.08
N ARG A 326 -2.05 2.26 7.60
CA ARG A 326 -0.70 2.08 8.13
C ARG A 326 -0.57 2.67 9.53
N LEU A 327 -1.13 3.86 9.78
CA LEU A 327 -1.11 4.48 11.10
C LEU A 327 -1.84 3.63 12.16
N ILE A 328 -3.01 3.07 11.83
CA ILE A 328 -3.73 2.21 12.78
C ILE A 328 -2.98 0.88 13.01
N MET A 329 -2.26 0.35 12.02
CA MET A 329 -1.37 -0.80 12.24
C MET A 329 -0.36 -0.52 13.36
N PHE A 330 0.28 0.65 13.36
CA PHE A 330 1.22 1.05 14.42
C PHE A 330 0.54 1.21 15.78
N LEU A 331 -0.60 1.89 15.82
CA LEU A 331 -1.31 2.16 17.08
C LEU A 331 -1.97 0.92 17.71
N THR A 332 -2.09 -0.19 16.96
CA THR A 332 -2.75 -1.43 17.41
C THR A 332 -1.84 -2.65 17.35
N ASN A 333 -0.54 -2.48 17.10
CA ASN A 333 0.43 -3.56 16.98
C ASN A 333 0.05 -4.64 15.95
N ASN A 334 -0.48 -4.23 14.81
CA ASN A 334 -0.81 -5.13 13.70
C ASN A 334 0.21 -4.97 12.58
N GLN A 335 0.91 -6.05 12.24
CA GLN A 335 1.96 -6.04 11.22
C GLN A 335 1.43 -6.32 9.79
N SER A 336 0.13 -6.47 9.64
CA SER A 336 -0.53 -6.68 8.35
C SER A 336 -1.72 -5.75 8.19
N ILE A 337 -1.81 -5.11 7.01
CA ILE A 337 -2.94 -4.24 6.64
C ILE A 337 -4.28 -5.00 6.67
N GLN A 338 -4.25 -6.31 6.42
CA GLN A 338 -5.44 -7.17 6.46
C GLN A 338 -6.07 -7.26 7.86
N GLU A 339 -5.29 -7.07 8.91
CA GLU A 339 -5.78 -7.06 10.29
C GLU A 339 -6.56 -5.79 10.64
N VAL A 340 -6.32 -4.70 9.92
CA VAL A 340 -6.96 -3.40 10.16
C VAL A 340 -8.02 -3.03 9.13
N LEU A 341 -8.30 -3.92 8.18
CA LEU A 341 -9.39 -3.83 7.22
C LEU A 341 -10.49 -4.85 7.58
N PHE A 342 -11.76 -4.43 7.55
CA PHE A 342 -12.86 -5.38 7.79
C PHE A 342 -12.89 -6.49 6.74
N PHE A 343 -12.81 -6.11 5.47
CA PHE A 343 -12.86 -7.02 4.33
C PHE A 343 -11.71 -6.70 3.37
N PRO A 344 -10.48 -7.20 3.67
CA PRO A 344 -9.36 -7.01 2.76
C PRO A 344 -9.61 -7.75 1.45
N GLN A 345 -9.01 -7.25 0.37
CA GLN A 345 -9.02 -7.98 -0.91
C GLN A 345 -8.27 -9.30 -0.74
N MET A 346 -8.90 -10.38 -1.14
CA MET A 346 -8.34 -11.72 -1.06
C MET A 346 -8.13 -12.31 -2.46
N ARG A 347 -7.10 -13.12 -2.60
CA ARG A 347 -6.97 -13.94 -3.82
C ARG A 347 -8.16 -14.89 -3.91
N PRO A 348 -8.67 -15.18 -5.12
CA PRO A 348 -9.69 -16.20 -5.28
C PRO A 348 -9.26 -17.51 -4.61
N GLU A 349 -10.20 -18.18 -3.95
CA GLU A 349 -9.94 -19.54 -3.46
C GLU A 349 -9.54 -20.42 -4.63
N LYS A 350 -8.49 -21.21 -4.43
CA LYS A 350 -8.17 -22.25 -5.40
C LYS A 350 -9.33 -23.25 -5.35
N LYS A 351 -10.20 -23.18 -6.32
CA LYS A 351 -11.15 -24.29 -6.53
C LYS A 351 -10.30 -25.53 -6.72
N GLY A 352 -10.55 -26.55 -5.92
CA GLY A 352 -9.98 -27.87 -6.18
C GLY A 352 -10.26 -28.27 -7.62
N PRO A 353 -9.52 -29.23 -8.18
CA PRO A 353 -9.76 -29.67 -9.55
C PRO A 353 -11.22 -30.08 -9.72
N GLU A 354 -11.84 -29.71 -10.83
CA GLU A 354 -13.16 -30.24 -11.19
C GLU A 354 -13.04 -31.75 -11.40
N LEU A 355 -13.62 -32.49 -10.47
CA LEU A 355 -13.59 -33.95 -10.49
C LEU A 355 -14.74 -34.48 -11.31
N THR A 356 -14.47 -35.48 -12.17
CA THR A 356 -15.46 -36.25 -12.84
C THR A 356 -16.27 -37.12 -11.86
N GLU A 357 -17.44 -37.60 -12.22
CA GLU A 357 -18.24 -38.48 -11.37
C GLU A 357 -17.46 -39.76 -11.02
N ASP A 358 -16.72 -40.33 -11.98
CA ASP A 358 -15.87 -41.50 -11.75
C ASP A 358 -14.73 -41.22 -10.71
N GLU A 359 -14.15 -40.01 -10.74
CA GLU A 359 -13.14 -39.60 -9.76
C GLU A 359 -13.72 -39.38 -8.37
N LYS A 360 -14.89 -38.75 -8.27
CA LYS A 360 -15.63 -38.58 -7.01
C LYS A 360 -15.96 -39.93 -6.38
N HIS A 361 -16.44 -40.85 -7.20
CA HIS A 361 -16.79 -42.22 -6.76
C HIS A 361 -15.56 -42.97 -6.18
N ILE A 362 -14.40 -42.88 -6.84
CA ILE A 362 -13.15 -43.47 -6.32
C ILE A 362 -12.75 -42.81 -4.98
N ILE A 363 -12.89 -41.48 -4.84
CA ILE A 363 -12.58 -40.78 -3.58
C ILE A 363 -13.49 -41.26 -2.43
N GLU A 364 -14.77 -41.48 -2.67
CA GLU A 364 -15.69 -41.99 -1.65
C GLU A 364 -15.24 -43.37 -1.14
N ILE A 365 -14.85 -44.25 -2.05
CA ILE A 365 -14.33 -45.57 -1.68
C ILE A 365 -13.01 -45.45 -0.91
N LEU A 366 -12.10 -44.59 -1.32
CA LEU A 366 -10.84 -44.33 -0.63
C LEU A 366 -11.05 -43.80 0.81
N LYS A 367 -11.98 -42.84 0.98
CA LYS A 367 -12.35 -42.33 2.31
C LYS A 367 -12.96 -43.38 3.24
N ALA A 368 -13.71 -44.30 2.69
CA ALA A 368 -14.34 -45.37 3.45
C ALA A 368 -13.39 -46.56 3.77
N ASN A 369 -12.25 -46.64 3.10
CA ASN A 369 -11.31 -47.78 3.22
C ASN A 369 -9.86 -47.32 3.23
N GLU A 370 -9.36 -46.82 4.37
CA GLU A 370 -7.97 -46.45 4.52
C GLU A 370 -7.04 -47.64 4.22
N GLY A 371 -5.99 -47.40 3.41
CA GLY A 371 -4.99 -48.42 3.08
C GLY A 371 -5.52 -49.53 2.13
N ILE A 372 -6.56 -49.27 1.36
CA ILE A 372 -7.11 -50.24 0.39
C ILE A 372 -6.06 -50.57 -0.69
N SER A 373 -5.95 -51.86 -1.05
CA SER A 373 -5.11 -52.22 -2.19
C SER A 373 -5.64 -51.64 -3.50
N ILE A 374 -4.74 -51.31 -4.43
CA ILE A 374 -5.15 -50.78 -5.72
C ILE A 374 -6.01 -51.74 -6.51
N GLY A 375 -5.80 -53.05 -6.32
CA GLY A 375 -6.61 -54.10 -6.94
C GLY A 375 -8.04 -54.12 -6.40
N ASP A 376 -8.21 -54.08 -5.06
CA ASP A 376 -9.50 -54.05 -4.40
C ASP A 376 -10.26 -52.72 -4.67
N LEU A 377 -9.52 -51.61 -4.70
CA LEU A 377 -10.11 -50.29 -5.06
C LEU A 377 -10.68 -50.31 -6.48
N LYS A 378 -9.96 -50.92 -7.42
CA LYS A 378 -10.43 -51.08 -8.80
C LYS A 378 -11.66 -51.98 -8.88
N ILE A 379 -11.69 -53.09 -8.13
CA ILE A 379 -12.86 -53.97 -8.07
C ILE A 379 -14.06 -53.24 -7.44
N LYS A 380 -13.87 -52.61 -6.31
CA LYS A 380 -14.93 -51.88 -5.61
C LYS A 380 -15.47 -50.68 -6.41
N SER A 381 -14.67 -50.09 -7.27
CA SER A 381 -15.13 -48.96 -8.11
C SER A 381 -16.11 -49.37 -9.21
N GLU A 382 -16.17 -50.66 -9.56
CA GLU A 382 -17.01 -51.21 -10.64
C GLU A 382 -16.85 -50.52 -12.00
N LEU A 383 -15.77 -49.71 -12.15
CA LEU A 383 -15.48 -48.96 -13.37
C LEU A 383 -14.85 -49.87 -14.43
N SER A 384 -15.25 -49.66 -15.69
CA SER A 384 -14.56 -50.31 -16.81
C SER A 384 -13.08 -49.92 -16.85
N GLY A 385 -12.22 -50.80 -17.40
CA GLY A 385 -10.76 -50.56 -17.40
C GLY A 385 -10.36 -49.17 -17.92
N LYS A 386 -10.97 -48.68 -19.00
CA LYS A 386 -10.72 -47.35 -19.55
C LYS A 386 -11.14 -46.19 -18.60
N LYS A 387 -12.28 -46.31 -17.95
CA LYS A 387 -12.78 -45.33 -16.99
C LYS A 387 -11.93 -45.30 -15.73
N TRP A 388 -11.56 -46.47 -15.21
CA TRP A 388 -10.65 -46.62 -14.09
C TRP A 388 -9.30 -45.96 -14.38
N ASP A 389 -8.66 -46.27 -15.52
CA ASP A 389 -7.38 -45.75 -15.88
C ASP A 389 -7.40 -44.20 -16.05
N ALA A 390 -8.48 -43.67 -16.59
CA ALA A 390 -8.67 -42.23 -16.73
C ALA A 390 -8.85 -41.57 -15.36
N ALA A 391 -9.73 -42.06 -14.51
CA ALA A 391 -10.03 -41.47 -13.21
C ALA A 391 -8.88 -41.62 -12.21
N SER A 392 -8.24 -42.79 -12.12
CA SER A 392 -7.08 -43.01 -11.25
C SER A 392 -5.87 -42.14 -11.65
N LYS A 393 -5.62 -41.97 -12.95
CA LYS A 393 -4.61 -41.06 -13.48
C LYS A 393 -4.95 -39.60 -13.22
N GLY A 394 -6.22 -39.23 -13.37
CA GLY A 394 -6.74 -37.89 -13.03
C GLY A 394 -6.52 -37.56 -11.56
N LEU A 395 -6.93 -38.43 -10.65
CA LEU A 395 -6.74 -38.25 -9.20
C LEU A 395 -5.27 -38.13 -8.81
N SER A 396 -4.40 -38.96 -9.42
CA SER A 396 -2.95 -38.85 -9.18
C SER A 396 -2.38 -37.52 -9.71
N LYS A 397 -2.80 -37.09 -10.89
CA LYS A 397 -2.42 -35.80 -11.49
C LYS A 397 -2.88 -34.61 -10.64
N HIS A 398 -4.06 -34.70 -10.04
CA HIS A 398 -4.61 -33.70 -9.13
C HIS A 398 -3.99 -33.75 -7.72
N GLY A 399 -3.12 -34.72 -7.44
CA GLY A 399 -2.50 -34.89 -6.13
C GLY A 399 -3.49 -35.35 -5.05
N LEU A 400 -4.61 -35.93 -5.43
CA LEU A 400 -5.66 -36.42 -4.52
C LEU A 400 -5.53 -37.91 -4.19
N MET A 401 -4.78 -38.66 -4.97
CA MET A 401 -4.47 -40.07 -4.74
C MET A 401 -2.98 -40.35 -4.93
N ARG A 402 -2.41 -41.11 -4.01
CA ARG A 402 -1.04 -41.62 -4.12
C ARG A 402 -1.07 -43.14 -3.99
N VAL A 403 -0.21 -43.79 -4.75
CA VAL A 403 0.02 -45.23 -4.65
C VAL A 403 1.34 -45.45 -3.93
N VAL A 404 1.30 -46.20 -2.83
CA VAL A 404 2.47 -46.52 -1.98
C VAL A 404 2.69 -48.05 -1.99
N ALA A 405 3.93 -48.48 -1.97
CA ALA A 405 4.28 -49.87 -1.80
C ALA A 405 4.13 -50.29 -0.33
N ASP A 406 3.41 -51.35 -0.07
CA ASP A 406 3.25 -51.97 1.23
C ASP A 406 3.65 -53.46 1.12
N GLY A 407 4.92 -53.77 1.33
CA GLY A 407 5.50 -55.08 1.06
C GLY A 407 5.39 -55.45 -0.44
N GLU A 408 4.76 -56.58 -0.74
CA GLU A 408 4.50 -57.04 -2.12
C GLU A 408 3.26 -56.39 -2.76
N ASN A 409 2.46 -55.65 -1.96
CA ASN A 409 1.23 -55.01 -2.39
C ASN A 409 1.40 -53.49 -2.69
N LYS A 410 0.47 -52.94 -3.47
CA LYS A 410 0.35 -51.50 -3.69
C LYS A 410 -0.95 -51.04 -3.08
N ILE A 411 -0.89 -50.09 -2.17
CA ILE A 411 -2.05 -49.45 -1.55
C ILE A 411 -2.28 -48.07 -2.12
N ALA A 412 -3.53 -47.67 -2.13
CA ALA A 412 -3.94 -46.33 -2.53
C ALA A 412 -4.28 -45.49 -1.31
N GLU A 413 -3.70 -44.28 -1.22
CA GLU A 413 -3.96 -43.33 -0.16
C GLU A 413 -4.66 -42.08 -0.73
N TYR A 414 -5.67 -41.62 0.01
CA TYR A 414 -6.30 -40.33 -0.28
C TYR A 414 -5.49 -39.18 0.34
N LEU A 415 -5.13 -38.20 -0.45
CA LEU A 415 -4.29 -37.06 -0.05
C LEU A 415 -5.08 -35.75 0.10
N GLY A 416 -6.38 -35.71 -0.22
CA GLY A 416 -7.20 -34.54 -0.02
C GLY A 416 -7.52 -34.32 1.47
N LYS A 417 -7.58 -33.04 1.87
CA LYS A 417 -8.00 -32.64 3.22
C LYS A 417 -9.52 -32.59 3.34
#